data_09a0d45bf048127bc2594930e3b18375
#
_entry.id   09a0d45bf048127bc2594930e3b18375
#
_cell.length_a   1.000
_cell.length_b   1.000
_cell.length_c   1.000
_cell.angle_alpha   90.00
_cell.angle_beta   90.00
_cell.angle_gamma   90.00
#
_symmetry.space_group_name_H-M   'P 1'
#
loop_
_entity.id
_entity.type
_entity.pdbx_description
1 polymer ?
#
loop_
_entity_poly.entity_id
_entity_poly.type
_entity_poly.pdbx_seq_one_letter_code
_entity_poly.pdbx_strand_id
1 'polypeptide(L)'
;FFPTVACVLSRDKIVVCQNAESFKTRCPESFLQEFKLDIANSPDCNGVDYQKVVAEILRYIKGCSEVENNGARLDRVILTIPAIYTEQDSRKDIMRLAALDAGFTTVEFLREPQAAAWHYAYINDSHSAGLSLIYDLGGGTFDPALMDMGEVDNPTFLGCNSGVKCGGQYFDAAVYKKAQKEAKDMDKPLAREKRWNDYEACKKLKESLSASPSGTIMLSNDEFFSLNREGLNTLIGEKLDLTLSACDSMLKTAHKEWTHINQVLLVGGSTSIPLVSEKLRQHLASHNASEVRIIRSMTGINGEYNHNYAVCLGGIAYIERLLDKQEQPPTAEEQIGILICGNKVCQLKEGVNTFGRSSEQDFSFSDPAMSREHFTIDVSRNSSGHYEYLVTTMSQKKATIINDRLALNLNVPFAPRNIALVDGATIQAGVTRFQFKK
;
A
#
# COMPACT_ATOMS: atom_id res chain seq x y z
N PHE A 1 -11.26 -7.28 9.97
CA PHE A 1 -11.06 -5.97 9.31
C PHE A 1 -10.87 -4.89 10.37
N PHE A 2 -9.79 -4.10 10.25
CA PHE A 2 -9.49 -3.00 11.16
C PHE A 2 -9.63 -1.67 10.41
N PRO A 3 -10.45 -0.72 10.89
CA PRO A 3 -10.52 0.60 10.25
C PRO A 3 -9.20 1.36 10.44
N THR A 4 -8.72 1.98 9.36
CA THR A 4 -7.50 2.81 9.38
C THR A 4 -7.85 4.22 9.89
N VAL A 5 -8.14 4.31 11.19
CA VAL A 5 -8.49 5.55 11.88
C VAL A 5 -7.71 5.68 13.18
N ALA A 6 -7.50 6.91 13.62
CA ALA A 6 -6.87 7.21 14.89
C ALA A 6 -7.50 8.43 15.54
N CYS A 7 -7.44 8.52 16.86
CA CYS A 7 -7.73 9.74 17.62
C CYS A 7 -6.50 10.09 18.46
N VAL A 8 -5.91 11.25 18.21
CA VAL A 8 -4.74 11.74 18.93
C VAL A 8 -5.19 12.61 20.09
N LEU A 9 -5.31 12.03 21.27
CA LEU A 9 -5.74 12.72 22.49
C LEU A 9 -4.60 13.54 23.11
N SER A 10 -3.37 13.05 23.00
CA SER A 10 -2.14 13.73 23.42
C SER A 10 -0.93 13.07 22.75
N ARG A 11 0.28 13.62 22.96
CA ARG A 11 1.54 13.04 22.46
C ARG A 11 1.75 11.59 22.87
N ASP A 12 1.25 11.19 24.03
CA ASP A 12 1.46 9.87 24.61
C ASP A 12 0.19 9.01 24.62
N LYS A 13 -0.91 9.53 24.08
CA LYS A 13 -2.19 8.82 24.04
C LYS A 13 -2.84 8.91 22.68
N ILE A 14 -2.58 7.91 21.87
CA ILE A 14 -3.20 7.69 20.57
C ILE A 14 -4.11 6.47 20.68
N VAL A 15 -5.35 6.62 20.28
CA VAL A 15 -6.33 5.53 20.19
C VAL A 15 -6.51 5.20 18.74
N VAL A 16 -6.52 3.91 18.39
CA VAL A 16 -6.50 3.48 16.97
C VAL A 16 -7.58 2.45 16.68
N CYS A 17 -7.85 2.28 15.39
CA CYS A 17 -8.75 1.26 14.85
C CYS A 17 -10.16 1.36 15.48
N GLN A 18 -10.79 0.24 15.79
CA GLN A 18 -12.14 0.19 16.38
C GLN A 18 -12.26 1.01 17.65
N ASN A 19 -11.20 1.07 18.45
CA ASN A 19 -11.19 1.85 19.68
C ASN A 19 -11.29 3.36 19.45
N ALA A 20 -10.82 3.84 18.27
CA ALA A 20 -10.90 5.25 17.89
C ALA A 20 -12.29 5.67 17.39
N GLU A 21 -13.08 4.75 16.84
CA GLU A 21 -14.38 5.05 16.23
C GLU A 21 -15.32 5.87 17.13
N SER A 22 -15.33 5.57 18.44
CA SER A 22 -16.16 6.29 19.40
C SER A 22 -15.76 7.76 19.60
N PHE A 23 -14.55 8.14 19.18
CA PHE A 23 -14.03 9.51 19.29
C PHE A 23 -14.38 10.38 18.08
N LYS A 24 -14.87 9.81 16.99
CA LYS A 24 -15.25 10.53 15.76
C LYS A 24 -16.23 11.68 16.03
N THR A 25 -17.17 11.46 16.93
CA THR A 25 -18.17 12.47 17.34
C THR A 25 -17.74 13.29 18.55
N ARG A 26 -16.87 12.76 19.41
CA ARG A 26 -16.47 13.39 20.67
C ARG A 26 -15.29 14.35 20.52
N CYS A 27 -14.35 14.01 19.64
CA CYS A 27 -13.11 14.76 19.41
C CYS A 27 -12.81 14.84 17.89
N PRO A 28 -13.71 15.42 17.08
CA PRO A 28 -13.58 15.41 15.63
C PRO A 28 -12.31 16.11 15.11
N GLU A 29 -11.79 17.10 15.85
CA GLU A 29 -10.56 17.82 15.52
C GLU A 29 -9.29 16.99 15.74
N SER A 30 -9.36 15.97 16.58
CA SER A 30 -8.26 15.04 16.89
C SER A 30 -8.43 13.68 16.20
N PHE A 31 -9.52 13.50 15.45
CA PHE A 31 -9.83 12.25 14.77
C PHE A 31 -9.26 12.25 13.35
N LEU A 32 -8.39 11.29 13.07
CA LEU A 32 -7.72 11.10 11.79
C LEU A 32 -8.33 9.93 11.03
N GLN A 33 -8.69 10.18 9.79
CA GLN A 33 -9.12 9.18 8.82
C GLN A 33 -8.56 9.54 7.43
N GLU A 34 -8.36 8.53 6.58
CA GLU A 34 -7.92 8.72 5.18
C GLU A 34 -6.62 9.52 5.00
N PHE A 35 -5.75 9.51 5.99
CA PHE A 35 -4.48 10.24 6.00
C PHE A 35 -3.37 9.60 5.15
N LYS A 36 -3.64 8.49 4.47
CA LYS A 36 -2.65 7.73 3.69
C LYS A 36 -1.93 8.56 2.63
N LEU A 37 -2.64 9.47 1.96
CA LEU A 37 -2.03 10.34 0.95
C LEU A 37 -1.21 11.48 1.57
N ASP A 38 -1.57 11.90 2.77
CA ASP A 38 -0.98 13.03 3.48
C ASP A 38 0.14 12.62 4.44
N ILE A 39 0.50 11.35 4.46
CA ILE A 39 1.43 10.77 5.45
C ILE A 39 2.82 11.46 5.45
N ALA A 40 3.25 12.07 4.32
CA ALA A 40 4.48 12.84 4.22
C ALA A 40 4.30 14.33 4.57
N ASN A 41 3.05 14.78 4.63
CA ASN A 41 2.75 16.15 5.03
C ASN A 41 2.63 16.15 6.54
N SER A 42 3.60 16.67 7.26
CA SER A 42 3.57 16.73 8.72
C SER A 42 2.40 17.57 9.23
N PRO A 43 1.23 17.03 9.50
CA PRO A 43 0.23 17.72 10.29
C PRO A 43 0.61 17.50 11.74
N ASP A 44 0.75 18.60 12.44
CA ASP A 44 0.85 18.57 13.89
C ASP A 44 -0.54 18.30 14.47
N CYS A 45 -0.93 17.03 14.53
CA CYS A 45 -2.10 16.64 15.27
C CYS A 45 -1.67 16.44 16.73
N ASN A 46 -1.86 17.47 17.57
CA ASN A 46 -1.46 17.48 18.98
C ASN A 46 0.05 17.16 19.19
N GLY A 47 0.92 17.61 18.29
CA GLY A 47 2.37 17.39 18.34
C GLY A 47 2.80 15.96 18.01
N VAL A 48 2.00 15.22 17.26
CA VAL A 48 2.25 13.83 16.84
C VAL A 48 2.31 13.77 15.33
N ASP A 49 3.37 13.19 14.78
CA ASP A 49 3.51 12.93 13.35
C ASP A 49 2.77 11.67 12.90
N TYR A 50 2.56 11.52 11.59
CA TYR A 50 1.90 10.36 11.03
C TYR A 50 2.69 9.07 11.21
N GLN A 51 4.03 9.10 11.29
CA GLN A 51 4.82 7.91 11.55
C GLN A 51 4.38 7.25 12.87
N LYS A 52 4.23 8.04 13.93
CA LYS A 52 3.78 7.53 15.24
C LYS A 52 2.35 6.99 15.18
N VAL A 53 1.45 7.67 14.46
CA VAL A 53 0.07 7.21 14.27
C VAL A 53 0.03 5.86 13.55
N VAL A 54 0.79 5.72 12.46
CA VAL A 54 0.88 4.46 11.70
C VAL A 54 1.51 3.36 12.54
N ALA A 55 2.56 3.67 13.33
CA ALA A 55 3.18 2.72 14.24
C ALA A 55 2.20 2.16 15.27
N GLU A 56 1.33 3.01 15.85
CA GLU A 56 0.31 2.56 16.79
C GLU A 56 -0.75 1.67 16.12
N ILE A 57 -1.18 2.01 14.90
CA ILE A 57 -2.11 1.15 14.13
C ILE A 57 -1.46 -0.21 13.87
N LEU A 58 -0.22 -0.23 13.38
CA LEU A 58 0.48 -1.48 13.07
C LEU A 58 0.74 -2.30 14.34
N ARG A 59 1.07 -1.66 15.46
CA ARG A 59 1.25 -2.33 16.76
C ARG A 59 -0.05 -2.97 17.26
N TYR A 60 -1.16 -2.27 17.10
CA TYR A 60 -2.49 -2.78 17.44
C TYR A 60 -2.84 -4.01 16.59
N ILE A 61 -2.67 -3.92 15.26
CA ILE A 61 -2.95 -5.03 14.34
C ILE A 61 -2.04 -6.22 14.65
N LYS A 62 -0.73 -5.98 14.85
CA LYS A 62 0.24 -7.01 15.23
C LYS A 62 -0.19 -7.74 16.50
N GLY A 63 -0.54 -6.98 17.56
CA GLY A 63 -0.97 -7.55 18.82
C GLY A 63 -2.22 -8.43 18.70
N CYS A 64 -3.24 -7.96 17.96
CA CYS A 64 -4.43 -8.75 17.69
C CYS A 64 -4.09 -10.04 16.91
N SER A 65 -3.26 -9.93 15.89
CA SER A 65 -2.87 -11.08 15.06
C SER A 65 -2.02 -12.11 15.83
N GLU A 66 -1.14 -11.65 16.71
CA GLU A 66 -0.35 -12.53 17.58
C GLU A 66 -1.24 -13.28 18.57
N VAL A 67 -2.26 -12.62 19.13
CA VAL A 67 -3.24 -13.29 20.01
C VAL A 67 -4.02 -14.37 19.25
N GLU A 68 -4.51 -14.07 18.05
CA GLU A 68 -5.21 -15.06 17.23
C GLU A 68 -4.32 -16.21 16.76
N ASN A 69 -3.03 -15.95 16.62
CA ASN A 69 -2.02 -16.96 16.27
C ASN A 69 -1.40 -17.63 17.51
N ASN A 70 -2.19 -17.84 18.56
CA ASN A 70 -1.77 -18.51 19.81
C ASN A 70 -0.55 -17.89 20.49
N GLY A 71 -0.33 -16.59 20.35
CA GLY A 71 0.78 -15.84 20.92
C GLY A 71 2.09 -15.98 20.15
N ALA A 72 2.09 -16.59 18.96
CA ALA A 72 3.27 -16.67 18.11
C ALA A 72 3.65 -15.27 17.62
N ARG A 73 4.92 -14.91 17.81
CA ARG A 73 5.46 -13.60 17.44
C ARG A 73 5.48 -13.44 15.93
N LEU A 74 5.02 -12.27 15.45
CA LEU A 74 5.04 -11.88 14.06
C LEU A 74 6.16 -10.88 13.81
N ASP A 75 7.23 -11.31 13.16
CA ASP A 75 8.42 -10.49 12.92
C ASP A 75 8.46 -9.87 11.51
N ARG A 76 7.69 -10.41 10.57
CA ARG A 76 7.62 -9.95 9.18
C ARG A 76 6.28 -9.31 8.86
N VAL A 77 6.30 -8.29 8.00
CA VAL A 77 5.08 -7.66 7.47
C VAL A 77 5.25 -7.29 6.01
N ILE A 78 4.21 -7.52 5.22
CA ILE A 78 4.07 -6.93 3.88
C ILE A 78 3.06 -5.79 3.99
N LEU A 79 3.52 -4.57 3.69
CA LEU A 79 2.67 -3.39 3.63
C LEU A 79 2.26 -3.13 2.19
N THR A 80 0.96 -3.07 1.95
CA THR A 80 0.47 -2.65 0.64
C THR A 80 0.52 -1.13 0.51
N ILE A 81 0.96 -0.68 -0.66
CA ILE A 81 1.16 0.74 -0.96
C ILE A 81 0.44 1.14 -2.25
N PRO A 82 -0.02 2.39 -2.37
CA PRO A 82 -0.56 2.91 -3.62
C PRO A 82 0.43 2.75 -4.78
N ALA A 83 -0.10 2.53 -5.98
CA ALA A 83 0.71 2.35 -7.18
C ALA A 83 1.66 3.52 -7.48
N ILE A 84 1.26 4.75 -7.07
CA ILE A 84 2.02 5.98 -7.27
C ILE A 84 3.31 6.06 -6.43
N TYR A 85 3.45 5.25 -5.39
CA TYR A 85 4.66 5.30 -4.57
C TYR A 85 5.85 4.75 -5.36
N THR A 86 6.78 5.63 -5.70
CA THR A 86 8.04 5.25 -6.36
C THR A 86 9.01 4.60 -5.36
N GLU A 87 10.12 4.06 -5.85
CA GLU A 87 11.14 3.47 -4.98
C GLU A 87 11.78 4.51 -4.02
N GLN A 88 11.79 5.78 -4.40
CA GLN A 88 12.38 6.88 -3.61
C GLN A 88 11.31 7.71 -2.86
N ASP A 89 10.08 7.21 -2.77
CA ASP A 89 9.00 7.94 -2.12
C ASP A 89 9.19 7.96 -0.59
N SER A 90 9.28 9.16 -0.02
CA SER A 90 9.48 9.36 1.42
C SER A 90 8.36 8.74 2.28
N ARG A 91 7.17 8.56 1.72
CA ARG A 91 6.05 7.90 2.41
C ARG A 91 6.34 6.43 2.68
N LYS A 92 7.08 5.75 1.79
CA LYS A 92 7.56 4.37 2.04
C LYS A 92 8.50 4.32 3.24
N ASP A 93 9.41 5.30 3.36
CA ASP A 93 10.34 5.37 4.49
C ASP A 93 9.58 5.56 5.80
N ILE A 94 8.60 6.47 5.83
CA ILE A 94 7.74 6.70 7.00
C ILE A 94 7.01 5.41 7.39
N MET A 95 6.41 4.71 6.42
CA MET A 95 5.69 3.46 6.68
C MET A 95 6.65 2.35 7.16
N ARG A 96 7.87 2.28 6.60
CA ARG A 96 8.89 1.32 7.05
C ARG A 96 9.31 1.60 8.48
N LEU A 97 9.62 2.85 8.82
CA LEU A 97 9.99 3.24 10.17
C LEU A 97 8.87 2.97 11.16
N ALA A 98 7.63 3.29 10.79
CA ALA A 98 6.46 2.98 11.61
C ALA A 98 6.30 1.47 11.89
N ALA A 99 6.57 0.62 10.90
CA ALA A 99 6.51 -0.82 11.08
C ALA A 99 7.63 -1.35 11.99
N LEU A 100 8.84 -0.80 11.85
CA LEU A 100 9.95 -1.11 12.77
C LEU A 100 9.62 -0.66 14.19
N ASP A 101 9.06 0.53 14.38
CA ASP A 101 8.60 1.05 15.68
C ASP A 101 7.46 0.19 16.28
N ALA A 102 6.64 -0.43 15.43
CA ALA A 102 5.60 -1.38 15.85
C ALA A 102 6.16 -2.75 16.25
N GLY A 103 7.46 -3.00 16.05
CA GLY A 103 8.17 -4.21 16.47
C GLY A 103 8.23 -5.30 15.40
N PHE A 104 8.03 -4.97 14.12
CA PHE A 104 8.42 -5.83 13.02
C PHE A 104 9.92 -5.68 12.75
N THR A 105 10.57 -6.76 12.29
CA THR A 105 11.99 -6.74 11.94
C THR A 105 12.22 -6.75 10.43
N THR A 106 11.28 -7.32 9.69
CA THR A 106 11.31 -7.37 8.23
C THR A 106 10.06 -6.70 7.66
N VAL A 107 10.28 -5.72 6.77
CA VAL A 107 9.22 -4.93 6.15
C VAL A 107 9.39 -4.96 4.64
N GLU A 108 8.43 -5.55 3.97
CA GLU A 108 8.33 -5.60 2.51
C GLU A 108 7.18 -4.73 2.02
N PHE A 109 7.24 -4.30 0.77
CA PHE A 109 6.18 -3.52 0.14
C PHE A 109 5.65 -4.21 -1.10
N LEU A 110 4.32 -4.22 -1.23
CA LEU A 110 3.61 -4.70 -2.41
C LEU A 110 2.68 -3.59 -2.90
N ARG A 111 2.67 -3.28 -4.20
CA ARG A 111 1.70 -2.32 -4.72
C ARG A 111 0.28 -2.89 -4.66
N GLU A 112 -0.69 -2.07 -4.26
CA GLU A 112 -2.10 -2.48 -4.15
C GLU A 112 -2.64 -3.13 -5.43
N PRO A 113 -2.40 -2.58 -6.65
CA PRO A 113 -2.84 -3.25 -7.87
C PRO A 113 -2.12 -4.56 -8.16
N GLN A 114 -0.85 -4.71 -7.74
CA GLN A 114 -0.16 -6.00 -7.84
C GLN A 114 -0.80 -7.02 -6.90
N ALA A 115 -1.11 -6.62 -5.67
CA ALA A 115 -1.82 -7.51 -4.73
C ALA A 115 -3.18 -7.93 -5.31
N ALA A 116 -3.96 -7.01 -5.84
CA ALA A 116 -5.24 -7.34 -6.48
C ALA A 116 -5.07 -8.32 -7.67
N ALA A 117 -4.03 -8.14 -8.48
CA ALA A 117 -3.70 -9.05 -9.58
C ALA A 117 -3.29 -10.45 -9.07
N TRP A 118 -2.50 -10.54 -8.01
CA TRP A 118 -2.15 -11.81 -7.36
C TRP A 118 -3.39 -12.54 -6.83
N HIS A 119 -4.31 -11.82 -6.18
CA HIS A 119 -5.56 -12.42 -5.72
C HIS A 119 -6.38 -12.99 -6.88
N TYR A 120 -6.52 -12.21 -7.95
CA TYR A 120 -7.23 -12.67 -9.14
C TYR A 120 -6.59 -13.92 -9.77
N ALA A 121 -5.27 -13.93 -9.93
CA ALA A 121 -4.54 -15.08 -10.46
C ALA A 121 -4.76 -16.33 -9.59
N TYR A 122 -4.68 -16.18 -8.28
CA TYR A 122 -4.83 -17.27 -7.32
C TYR A 122 -6.22 -17.92 -7.37
N ILE A 123 -7.31 -17.13 -7.42
CA ILE A 123 -8.68 -17.69 -7.39
C ILE A 123 -9.17 -18.20 -8.74
N ASN A 124 -8.58 -17.79 -9.85
CA ASN A 124 -9.09 -18.17 -11.17
C ASN A 124 -8.28 -19.29 -11.84
N ASP A 125 -7.18 -19.73 -11.24
CA ASP A 125 -6.29 -20.80 -11.76
C ASP A 125 -6.02 -20.64 -13.28
N SER A 126 -6.11 -19.41 -13.78
CA SER A 126 -6.23 -19.12 -15.21
C SER A 126 -4.90 -18.82 -15.82
N HIS A 127 -4.51 -19.69 -16.73
CA HIS A 127 -3.28 -19.65 -17.53
C HIS A 127 -3.24 -18.51 -18.54
N SER A 128 -3.48 -17.37 -18.32
CA SER A 128 -3.29 -16.12 -19.07
C SER A 128 -4.50 -15.20 -19.02
N ALA A 129 -4.42 -14.26 -18.13
CA ALA A 129 -5.39 -13.17 -18.10
C ALA A 129 -5.00 -12.05 -19.08
N GLY A 130 -3.79 -12.09 -19.66
CA GLY A 130 -3.27 -11.09 -20.59
C GLY A 130 -3.16 -9.71 -19.97
N LEU A 131 -3.23 -8.67 -20.81
CA LEU A 131 -3.16 -7.30 -20.34
C LEU A 131 -4.43 -6.90 -19.60
N SER A 132 -4.28 -6.54 -18.33
CA SER A 132 -5.39 -6.29 -17.40
C SER A 132 -5.32 -4.88 -16.85
N LEU A 133 -6.45 -4.18 -16.84
CA LEU A 133 -6.59 -2.89 -16.18
C LEU A 133 -7.19 -3.12 -14.78
N ILE A 134 -6.48 -2.71 -13.74
CA ILE A 134 -7.02 -2.65 -12.38
C ILE A 134 -7.74 -1.32 -12.23
N TYR A 135 -9.02 -1.36 -11.97
CA TYR A 135 -9.89 -0.20 -11.75
C TYR A 135 -10.18 -0.12 -10.25
N ASP A 136 -9.26 0.50 -9.50
CA ASP A 136 -9.39 0.61 -8.04
C ASP A 136 -10.11 1.90 -7.66
N LEU A 137 -11.40 1.78 -7.30
CA LEU A 137 -12.23 2.86 -6.82
C LEU A 137 -12.56 2.65 -5.33
N GLY A 138 -11.71 3.21 -4.50
CA GLY A 138 -11.76 3.09 -3.06
C GLY A 138 -12.67 4.11 -2.36
N GLY A 139 -12.34 4.41 -1.10
CA GLY A 139 -13.03 5.41 -0.30
C GLY A 139 -12.66 6.84 -0.68
N GLY A 140 -11.37 7.13 -0.90
CA GLY A 140 -10.85 8.48 -1.13
C GLY A 140 -10.33 8.76 -2.53
N THR A 141 -9.76 7.76 -3.18
CA THR A 141 -9.08 7.91 -4.47
C THR A 141 -9.55 6.90 -5.48
N PHE A 142 -9.31 7.24 -6.74
CA PHE A 142 -9.32 6.33 -7.86
C PHE A 142 -7.90 6.15 -8.38
N ASP A 143 -7.45 4.92 -8.42
CA ASP A 143 -6.06 4.54 -8.74
C ASP A 143 -6.04 3.45 -9.82
N PRO A 144 -6.15 3.81 -11.13
CA PRO A 144 -6.05 2.82 -12.19
C PRO A 144 -4.61 2.37 -12.37
N ALA A 145 -4.43 1.07 -12.61
CA ALA A 145 -3.13 0.49 -12.92
C ALA A 145 -3.22 -0.51 -14.06
N LEU A 146 -2.14 -0.60 -14.83
CA LEU A 146 -1.99 -1.54 -15.93
C LEU A 146 -1.06 -2.67 -15.50
N MET A 147 -1.55 -3.90 -15.64
CA MET A 147 -0.86 -5.12 -15.27
C MET A 147 -0.75 -6.07 -16.47
N ASP A 148 0.42 -6.64 -16.69
CA ASP A 148 0.56 -7.81 -17.53
C ASP A 148 0.39 -9.07 -16.66
N MET A 149 -0.62 -9.84 -16.97
CA MET A 149 -0.98 -11.09 -16.30
C MET A 149 -0.86 -12.28 -17.27
N GLY A 150 -0.03 -12.16 -18.30
CA GLY A 150 0.26 -13.23 -19.25
C GLY A 150 0.99 -14.41 -18.60
N GLU A 151 1.80 -14.12 -17.58
CA GLU A 151 2.39 -15.13 -16.69
C GLU A 151 1.61 -15.15 -15.37
N VAL A 152 0.92 -16.25 -15.10
CA VAL A 152 0.10 -16.43 -13.88
C VAL A 152 0.93 -16.26 -12.60
N ASP A 153 2.16 -16.70 -12.66
CA ASP A 153 3.08 -16.75 -11.52
C ASP A 153 3.89 -15.45 -11.31
N ASN A 154 3.64 -14.43 -12.10
CA ASN A 154 4.38 -13.18 -12.00
C ASN A 154 3.63 -11.99 -12.63
N PRO A 155 2.51 -11.53 -12.03
CA PRO A 155 1.82 -10.33 -12.49
C PRO A 155 2.76 -9.12 -12.51
N THR A 156 3.02 -8.58 -13.70
CA THR A 156 3.98 -7.49 -13.91
C THR A 156 3.26 -6.15 -13.97
N PHE A 157 3.71 -5.21 -13.15
CA PHE A 157 3.22 -3.84 -13.14
C PHE A 157 3.81 -3.05 -14.32
N LEU A 158 2.95 -2.47 -15.17
CA LEU A 158 3.36 -1.72 -16.36
C LEU A 158 3.20 -0.20 -16.19
N GLY A 159 2.30 0.25 -15.34
CA GLY A 159 2.09 1.68 -15.10
C GLY A 159 0.79 1.98 -14.35
N CYS A 160 0.67 3.22 -13.93
CA CYS A 160 -0.53 3.73 -13.26
C CYS A 160 -0.76 5.21 -13.61
N ASN A 161 -1.98 5.64 -13.38
CA ASN A 161 -2.31 7.06 -13.26
C ASN A 161 -3.10 7.22 -11.97
N SER A 162 -2.59 7.91 -11.00
CA SER A 162 -3.16 7.92 -9.66
C SER A 162 -3.36 9.33 -9.12
N GLY A 163 -4.12 9.42 -8.03
CA GLY A 163 -4.41 10.69 -7.38
C GLY A 163 -5.67 11.38 -7.91
N VAL A 164 -6.51 10.70 -8.67
CA VAL A 164 -7.84 11.25 -8.99
C VAL A 164 -8.66 11.26 -7.72
N LYS A 165 -9.02 12.47 -7.27
CA LYS A 165 -9.89 12.68 -6.10
C LYS A 165 -11.32 12.26 -6.43
N CYS A 166 -11.55 10.97 -6.45
CA CYS A 166 -12.83 10.32 -6.69
C CYS A 166 -12.90 9.06 -5.83
N GLY A 167 -14.02 8.84 -5.19
CA GLY A 167 -14.23 7.67 -4.33
C GLY A 167 -15.45 7.85 -3.43
N GLY A 168 -15.66 6.88 -2.55
CA GLY A 168 -16.82 6.80 -1.69
C GLY A 168 -17.12 8.07 -0.89
N GLN A 169 -16.10 8.68 -0.29
CA GLN A 169 -16.26 9.93 0.50
C GLN A 169 -16.81 11.11 -0.31
N TYR A 170 -16.42 11.23 -1.59
CA TYR A 170 -16.95 12.30 -2.45
C TYR A 170 -18.40 12.04 -2.80
N PHE A 171 -18.78 10.78 -2.94
CA PHE A 171 -20.16 10.37 -3.16
C PHE A 171 -20.99 10.56 -1.91
N ASP A 172 -20.46 10.20 -0.73
CA ASP A 172 -21.08 10.46 0.57
C ASP A 172 -21.33 11.95 0.78
N ALA A 173 -20.33 12.78 0.49
CA ALA A 173 -20.43 14.22 0.60
C ALA A 173 -21.47 14.81 -0.38
N ALA A 174 -21.58 14.26 -1.59
CA ALA A 174 -22.59 14.68 -2.57
C ALA A 174 -24.02 14.38 -2.08
N VAL A 175 -24.24 13.18 -1.54
CA VAL A 175 -25.54 12.77 -0.96
C VAL A 175 -25.88 13.64 0.26
N TYR A 176 -24.92 13.83 1.17
CA TYR A 176 -25.11 14.68 2.34
C TYR A 176 -25.42 16.13 1.97
N LYS A 177 -24.69 16.70 0.98
CA LYS A 177 -24.95 18.06 0.47
C LYS A 177 -26.37 18.19 -0.12
N LYS A 178 -26.85 17.17 -0.83
CA LYS A 178 -28.23 17.12 -1.33
C LYS A 178 -29.22 17.10 -0.18
N ALA A 179 -29.02 16.27 0.83
CA ALA A 179 -29.88 16.21 2.03
C ALA A 179 -29.90 17.56 2.77
N GLN A 180 -28.74 18.20 2.94
CA GLN A 180 -28.65 19.54 3.55
C GLN A 180 -29.45 20.60 2.76
N LYS A 181 -29.36 20.56 1.43
CA LYS A 181 -30.10 21.49 0.57
C LYS A 181 -31.60 21.30 0.71
N GLU A 182 -32.10 20.06 0.60
CA GLU A 182 -33.52 19.76 0.74
C GLU A 182 -34.08 20.17 2.12
N ALA A 183 -33.32 19.87 3.21
CA ALA A 183 -33.69 20.27 4.55
C ALA A 183 -33.77 21.81 4.70
N LYS A 184 -32.87 22.54 4.06
CA LYS A 184 -32.88 24.00 4.01
C LYS A 184 -34.06 24.55 3.20
N ASP A 185 -34.33 23.94 2.06
CA ASP A 185 -35.45 24.33 1.18
C ASP A 185 -36.81 24.10 1.86
N MET A 186 -36.90 23.17 2.81
CA MET A 186 -38.07 22.95 3.68
C MET A 186 -38.10 23.85 4.94
N ASP A 187 -37.15 24.78 5.09
CA ASP A 187 -36.97 25.64 6.26
C ASP A 187 -36.73 24.85 7.59
N LYS A 188 -36.15 23.67 7.45
CA LYS A 188 -35.78 22.75 8.54
C LYS A 188 -34.32 22.31 8.46
N PRO A 189 -33.37 23.24 8.64
CA PRO A 189 -31.95 22.92 8.45
C PRO A 189 -31.47 21.85 9.44
N LEU A 190 -30.48 21.05 9.00
CA LEU A 190 -29.86 20.01 9.82
C LEU A 190 -29.10 20.60 11.01
N ALA A 191 -29.16 19.93 12.15
CA ALA A 191 -28.46 20.33 13.36
C ALA A 191 -26.93 20.21 13.18
N ARG A 192 -26.21 21.30 13.41
CA ARG A 192 -24.75 21.36 13.19
C ARG A 192 -24.00 20.38 14.10
N GLU A 193 -24.46 20.23 15.33
CA GLU A 193 -23.89 19.32 16.33
C GLU A 193 -24.12 17.84 16.01
N LYS A 194 -25.13 17.51 15.20
CA LYS A 194 -25.43 16.15 14.73
C LYS A 194 -24.93 15.86 13.32
N ARG A 195 -24.08 16.74 12.76
CA ARG A 195 -23.56 16.66 11.40
C ARG A 195 -23.01 15.27 11.03
N TRP A 196 -22.28 14.65 11.95
CA TRP A 196 -21.67 13.34 11.71
C TRP A 196 -22.70 12.22 11.65
N ASN A 197 -23.78 12.29 12.44
CA ASN A 197 -24.86 11.30 12.40
C ASN A 197 -25.59 11.35 11.06
N ASP A 198 -25.90 12.55 10.58
CA ASP A 198 -26.55 12.75 9.30
C ASP A 198 -25.65 12.33 8.13
N TYR A 199 -24.34 12.62 8.21
CA TYR A 199 -23.37 12.18 7.23
C TYR A 199 -23.29 10.66 7.15
N GLU A 200 -23.19 9.96 8.29
CA GLU A 200 -23.17 8.50 8.35
C GLU A 200 -24.48 7.87 7.87
N ALA A 201 -25.62 8.50 8.15
CA ALA A 201 -26.90 8.04 7.63
C ALA A 201 -26.93 8.17 6.08
N CYS A 202 -26.46 9.28 5.51
CA CYS A 202 -26.34 9.50 4.07
C CYS A 202 -25.36 8.49 3.42
N LYS A 203 -24.24 8.19 4.07
CA LYS A 203 -23.29 7.15 3.63
C LYS A 203 -23.97 5.77 3.54
N LYS A 204 -24.66 5.36 4.59
CA LYS A 204 -25.40 4.08 4.62
C LYS A 204 -26.50 4.04 3.55
N LEU A 205 -27.19 5.15 3.34
CA LEU A 205 -28.18 5.26 2.26
C LEU A 205 -27.52 5.05 0.89
N LYS A 206 -26.40 5.74 0.61
CA LYS A 206 -25.66 5.54 -0.65
C LYS A 206 -25.25 4.08 -0.83
N GLU A 207 -24.70 3.45 0.21
CA GLU A 207 -24.25 2.04 0.15
C GLU A 207 -25.42 1.10 -0.15
N SER A 208 -26.60 1.32 0.48
CA SER A 208 -27.80 0.51 0.24
C SER A 208 -28.29 0.59 -1.21
N LEU A 209 -28.08 1.71 -1.90
CA LEU A 209 -28.46 1.90 -3.30
C LEU A 209 -27.64 1.06 -4.28
N SER A 210 -26.55 0.45 -3.86
CA SER A 210 -25.85 -0.55 -4.66
C SER A 210 -26.70 -1.81 -4.87
N ALA A 211 -27.48 -2.22 -3.87
CA ALA A 211 -28.36 -3.38 -3.92
C ALA A 211 -29.83 -2.99 -4.17
N SER A 212 -30.31 -1.88 -3.59
CA SER A 212 -31.71 -1.44 -3.68
C SER A 212 -31.92 -0.32 -4.69
N PRO A 213 -33.10 -0.23 -5.33
CA PRO A 213 -33.38 0.86 -6.29
C PRO A 213 -33.64 2.21 -5.61
N SER A 214 -34.03 2.23 -4.34
CA SER A 214 -34.31 3.43 -3.55
C SER A 214 -34.12 3.15 -2.06
N GLY A 215 -33.97 4.21 -1.29
CA GLY A 215 -33.89 4.14 0.16
C GLY A 215 -34.34 5.44 0.81
N THR A 216 -34.66 5.38 2.10
CA THR A 216 -35.11 6.51 2.92
C THR A 216 -34.42 6.44 4.29
N ILE A 217 -33.96 7.57 4.77
CA ILE A 217 -33.36 7.75 6.10
C ILE A 217 -34.07 8.87 6.84
N MET A 218 -34.02 8.83 8.17
CA MET A 218 -34.44 9.94 9.02
C MET A 218 -33.20 10.77 9.38
N LEU A 219 -33.31 12.08 9.24
CA LEU A 219 -32.25 13.04 9.53
C LEU A 219 -32.43 13.65 10.94
N SER A 220 -31.45 14.41 11.40
CA SER A 220 -31.42 15.01 12.72
C SER A 220 -32.49 16.08 12.99
N ASN A 221 -33.16 16.54 11.96
CA ASN A 221 -34.30 17.47 12.00
C ASN A 221 -35.66 16.77 12.01
N ASP A 222 -35.67 15.45 12.25
CA ASP A 222 -36.85 14.57 12.27
C ASP A 222 -37.60 14.49 10.93
N GLU A 223 -36.95 14.90 9.82
CA GLU A 223 -37.46 14.75 8.46
C GLU A 223 -36.89 13.54 7.75
N PHE A 224 -37.65 13.00 6.80
CA PHE A 224 -37.22 11.90 5.97
C PHE A 224 -36.53 12.42 4.72
N PHE A 225 -35.37 11.87 4.43
CA PHE A 225 -34.63 12.07 3.17
C PHE A 225 -34.66 10.79 2.36
N SER A 226 -35.16 10.88 1.14
CA SER A 226 -35.25 9.75 0.20
C SER A 226 -34.37 9.97 -1.03
N LEU A 227 -33.68 8.92 -1.44
CA LEU A 227 -32.87 8.93 -2.64
C LEU A 227 -33.07 7.62 -3.41
N ASN A 228 -33.23 7.71 -4.71
CA ASN A 228 -33.22 6.56 -5.60
C ASN A 228 -31.89 6.46 -6.35
N ARG A 229 -31.66 5.32 -7.01
CA ARG A 229 -30.42 5.05 -7.76
C ARG A 229 -30.19 6.06 -8.88
N GLU A 230 -31.24 6.50 -9.59
CA GLU A 230 -31.13 7.52 -10.64
C GLU A 230 -30.66 8.87 -10.07
N GLY A 231 -31.23 9.28 -8.93
CA GLY A 231 -30.78 10.48 -8.21
C GLY A 231 -29.32 10.37 -7.76
N LEU A 232 -28.89 9.20 -7.26
CA LEU A 232 -27.48 8.96 -6.96
C LEU A 232 -26.61 9.05 -8.22
N ASN A 233 -27.03 8.42 -9.32
CA ASN A 233 -26.31 8.43 -10.60
C ASN A 233 -26.09 9.85 -11.11
N THR A 234 -27.10 10.72 -10.97
CA THR A 234 -26.99 12.14 -11.32
C THR A 234 -25.94 12.87 -10.46
N LEU A 235 -25.88 12.56 -9.16
CA LEU A 235 -24.93 13.20 -8.24
C LEU A 235 -23.47 12.83 -8.49
N ILE A 236 -23.21 11.60 -8.93
CA ILE A 236 -21.86 11.06 -9.01
C ILE A 236 -21.33 10.88 -10.44
N GLY A 237 -22.20 11.03 -11.45
CA GLY A 237 -21.89 10.71 -12.85
C GLY A 237 -20.67 11.42 -13.40
N GLU A 238 -20.57 12.74 -13.21
CA GLU A 238 -19.41 13.54 -13.64
C GLU A 238 -18.10 13.12 -12.96
N LYS A 239 -18.17 12.72 -11.68
CA LYS A 239 -17.00 12.22 -10.95
C LYS A 239 -16.51 10.89 -11.52
N LEU A 240 -17.43 10.02 -11.93
CA LEU A 240 -17.07 8.76 -12.60
C LEU A 240 -16.48 8.98 -14.00
N ASP A 241 -16.87 10.03 -14.72
CA ASP A 241 -16.26 10.35 -16.01
C ASP A 241 -14.78 10.73 -15.87
N LEU A 242 -14.39 11.35 -14.75
CA LEU A 242 -12.98 11.61 -14.46
C LEU A 242 -12.15 10.33 -14.29
N THR A 243 -12.77 9.26 -13.79
CA THR A 243 -12.07 7.97 -13.63
C THR A 243 -11.78 7.32 -14.99
N LEU A 244 -12.72 7.41 -15.93
CA LEU A 244 -12.54 6.92 -17.30
C LEU A 244 -11.46 7.72 -18.02
N SER A 245 -11.48 9.04 -17.91
CA SER A 245 -10.45 9.92 -18.47
C SER A 245 -9.05 9.62 -17.91
N ALA A 246 -8.97 9.23 -16.64
CA ALA A 246 -7.71 8.81 -16.03
C ALA A 246 -7.20 7.47 -16.60
N CYS A 247 -8.12 6.54 -16.88
CA CYS A 247 -7.76 5.29 -17.59
C CYS A 247 -7.24 5.57 -19.01
N ASP A 248 -7.91 6.44 -19.76
CA ASP A 248 -7.49 6.85 -21.11
C ASP A 248 -6.07 7.45 -21.08
N SER A 249 -5.82 8.34 -20.12
CA SER A 249 -4.52 8.99 -19.96
C SER A 249 -3.44 7.96 -19.61
N MET A 250 -3.74 6.99 -18.75
CA MET A 250 -2.81 5.92 -18.39
C MET A 250 -2.48 5.04 -19.60
N LEU A 251 -3.48 4.59 -20.33
CA LEU A 251 -3.28 3.77 -21.53
C LEU A 251 -2.44 4.50 -22.57
N LYS A 252 -2.73 5.79 -22.80
CA LYS A 252 -1.95 6.63 -23.71
C LYS A 252 -0.48 6.73 -23.27
N THR A 253 -0.22 6.92 -21.98
CA THR A 253 1.14 6.96 -21.44
C THR A 253 1.87 5.64 -21.60
N ALA A 254 1.16 4.52 -21.48
CA ALA A 254 1.68 3.18 -21.69
C ALA A 254 1.76 2.77 -23.16
N HIS A 255 1.43 3.65 -24.11
CA HIS A 255 1.32 3.35 -25.55
C HIS A 255 0.38 2.18 -25.84
N LYS A 256 -0.73 2.11 -25.11
CA LYS A 256 -1.80 1.11 -25.25
C LYS A 256 -3.13 1.77 -25.57
N GLU A 257 -4.02 0.95 -26.10
CA GLU A 257 -5.42 1.31 -26.39
C GLU A 257 -6.35 0.32 -25.68
N TRP A 258 -7.62 0.65 -25.52
CA TRP A 258 -8.61 -0.23 -24.91
C TRP A 258 -8.74 -1.59 -25.62
N THR A 259 -8.52 -1.63 -26.93
CA THR A 259 -8.50 -2.86 -27.73
C THR A 259 -7.37 -3.82 -27.38
N HIS A 260 -6.31 -3.35 -26.71
CA HIS A 260 -5.23 -4.20 -26.23
C HIS A 260 -5.53 -4.83 -24.87
N ILE A 261 -6.57 -4.34 -24.18
CA ILE A 261 -6.94 -4.82 -22.83
C ILE A 261 -7.77 -6.09 -22.95
N ASN A 262 -7.42 -7.13 -22.21
CA ASN A 262 -8.18 -8.37 -22.16
C ASN A 262 -9.30 -8.31 -21.09
N GLN A 263 -9.07 -7.61 -19.99
CA GLN A 263 -10.03 -7.49 -18.92
C GLN A 263 -9.81 -6.27 -18.04
N VAL A 264 -10.88 -5.84 -17.35
CA VAL A 264 -10.85 -4.84 -16.29
C VAL A 264 -11.25 -5.51 -14.98
N LEU A 265 -10.38 -5.44 -13.98
CA LEU A 265 -10.63 -5.93 -12.62
C LEU A 265 -11.14 -4.78 -11.76
N LEU A 266 -12.37 -4.88 -11.27
CA LEU A 266 -12.98 -3.90 -10.38
C LEU A 266 -12.55 -4.16 -8.93
N VAL A 267 -11.86 -3.21 -8.34
CA VAL A 267 -11.34 -3.24 -6.96
C VAL A 267 -11.87 -2.05 -6.18
N GLY A 268 -11.98 -2.17 -4.87
CA GLY A 268 -12.47 -1.13 -3.98
C GLY A 268 -14.00 -1.09 -3.86
N GLY A 269 -14.49 -0.78 -2.66
CA GLY A 269 -15.92 -0.88 -2.30
C GLY A 269 -16.86 -0.02 -3.15
N SER A 270 -16.36 1.11 -3.67
CA SER A 270 -17.17 2.02 -4.52
C SER A 270 -17.46 1.45 -5.91
N THR A 271 -16.75 0.40 -6.36
CA THR A 271 -17.06 -0.31 -7.62
C THR A 271 -18.35 -1.13 -7.55
N SER A 272 -18.90 -1.35 -6.36
CA SER A 272 -20.22 -1.98 -6.16
C SER A 272 -21.38 -1.15 -6.73
N ILE A 273 -21.18 0.15 -6.92
CA ILE A 273 -22.20 1.03 -7.48
C ILE A 273 -22.47 0.64 -8.94
N PRO A 274 -23.73 0.29 -9.31
CA PRO A 274 -24.03 -0.23 -10.66
C PRO A 274 -23.60 0.69 -11.79
N LEU A 275 -23.70 2.01 -11.59
CA LEU A 275 -23.30 3.01 -12.59
C LEU A 275 -21.82 2.88 -13.01
N VAL A 276 -20.94 2.42 -12.13
CA VAL A 276 -19.51 2.23 -12.47
C VAL A 276 -19.35 1.26 -13.64
N SER A 277 -19.95 0.08 -13.53
CA SER A 277 -19.87 -0.90 -14.62
C SER A 277 -20.67 -0.51 -15.85
N GLU A 278 -21.74 0.22 -15.68
CA GLU A 278 -22.53 0.74 -16.80
C GLU A 278 -21.72 1.74 -17.63
N LYS A 279 -21.15 2.76 -16.99
CA LYS A 279 -20.29 3.74 -17.66
C LYS A 279 -19.06 3.08 -18.29
N LEU A 280 -18.44 2.14 -17.60
CA LEU A 280 -17.29 1.42 -18.15
C LEU A 280 -17.66 0.63 -19.41
N ARG A 281 -18.80 -0.08 -19.44
CA ARG A 281 -19.26 -0.75 -20.67
C ARG A 281 -19.54 0.21 -21.81
N GLN A 282 -20.19 1.33 -21.54
CA GLN A 282 -20.44 2.38 -22.53
C GLN A 282 -19.13 2.94 -23.08
N HIS A 283 -18.16 3.19 -22.20
CA HIS A 283 -16.84 3.69 -22.57
C HIS A 283 -16.07 2.68 -23.45
N LEU A 284 -16.04 1.40 -23.06
CA LEU A 284 -15.43 0.33 -23.84
C LEU A 284 -16.07 0.21 -25.24
N ALA A 285 -17.40 0.28 -25.31
CA ALA A 285 -18.12 0.24 -26.58
C ALA A 285 -17.75 1.43 -27.50
N SER A 286 -17.61 2.63 -26.95
CA SER A 286 -17.18 3.81 -27.72
C SER A 286 -15.74 3.73 -28.25
N HIS A 287 -14.92 2.85 -27.67
CA HIS A 287 -13.53 2.59 -28.09
C HIS A 287 -13.36 1.27 -28.87
N ASN A 288 -14.43 0.69 -29.41
CA ASN A 288 -14.43 -0.59 -30.11
C ASN A 288 -13.83 -1.77 -29.30
N ALA A 289 -13.98 -1.71 -27.99
CA ALA A 289 -13.42 -2.67 -27.04
C ALA A 289 -14.50 -3.44 -26.25
N SER A 290 -15.64 -3.70 -26.86
CA SER A 290 -16.80 -4.38 -26.23
C SER A 290 -16.50 -5.80 -25.74
N GLU A 291 -15.46 -6.45 -26.28
CA GLU A 291 -15.00 -7.78 -25.92
C GLU A 291 -14.21 -7.81 -24.60
N VAL A 292 -13.80 -6.65 -24.10
CA VAL A 292 -13.06 -6.55 -22.82
C VAL A 292 -13.95 -7.02 -21.67
N ARG A 293 -13.47 -8.01 -20.95
CA ARG A 293 -14.21 -8.58 -19.81
C ARG A 293 -14.16 -7.64 -18.61
N ILE A 294 -15.30 -7.35 -18.00
CA ILE A 294 -15.37 -6.63 -16.72
C ILE A 294 -15.59 -7.64 -15.62
N ILE A 295 -14.57 -7.82 -14.81
CA ILE A 295 -14.55 -8.76 -13.68
C ILE A 295 -14.96 -8.01 -12.41
N ARG A 296 -16.13 -8.32 -11.89
CA ARG A 296 -16.71 -7.72 -10.69
C ARG A 296 -16.42 -8.49 -9.42
N SER A 297 -16.28 -9.81 -9.53
CA SER A 297 -16.12 -10.65 -8.35
C SER A 297 -14.75 -11.26 -8.30
N MET A 298 -14.03 -10.83 -7.30
CA MET A 298 -13.00 -11.63 -6.70
C MET A 298 -13.64 -12.26 -5.46
N THR A 299 -13.99 -13.54 -5.53
CA THR A 299 -14.67 -14.26 -4.45
C THR A 299 -13.78 -14.26 -3.21
N GLY A 300 -14.34 -13.88 -2.07
CA GLY A 300 -13.68 -14.02 -0.76
C GLY A 300 -13.64 -15.47 -0.28
N ILE A 301 -13.01 -15.65 0.89
CA ILE A 301 -12.85 -16.91 1.60
C ILE A 301 -14.24 -17.49 1.89
N ASN A 302 -15.11 -17.88 1.44
CA ASN A 302 -16.45 -18.46 1.65
C ASN A 302 -17.44 -18.15 0.52
N GLY A 303 -16.95 -17.72 -0.66
CA GLY A 303 -17.82 -17.40 -1.78
C GLY A 303 -18.56 -16.08 -1.63
N GLU A 304 -18.32 -15.32 -0.56
CA GLU A 304 -18.86 -13.98 -0.39
C GLU A 304 -18.04 -12.96 -1.17
N TYR A 305 -18.74 -12.15 -1.90
CA TYR A 305 -18.16 -11.06 -2.67
C TYR A 305 -17.69 -9.94 -1.73
N ASN A 306 -16.38 -9.71 -1.66
CA ASN A 306 -15.87 -8.62 -0.85
C ASN A 306 -14.67 -7.92 -1.49
N HIS A 307 -14.92 -6.82 -2.18
CA HIS A 307 -13.90 -5.98 -2.81
C HIS A 307 -12.84 -5.45 -1.85
N ASN A 308 -13.20 -5.35 -0.56
CA ASN A 308 -12.32 -4.79 0.45
C ASN A 308 -11.17 -5.73 0.81
N TYR A 309 -11.28 -7.02 0.48
CA TYR A 309 -10.26 -8.01 0.81
C TYR A 309 -9.31 -8.34 -0.34
N ALA A 310 -9.60 -7.89 -1.57
CA ALA A 310 -8.80 -8.23 -2.75
C ALA A 310 -7.31 -7.95 -2.56
N VAL A 311 -6.96 -6.78 -2.03
CA VAL A 311 -5.58 -6.38 -1.77
C VAL A 311 -4.94 -7.21 -0.65
N CYS A 312 -5.66 -7.46 0.43
CA CYS A 312 -5.17 -8.26 1.56
C CYS A 312 -4.95 -9.73 1.16
N LEU A 313 -5.95 -10.33 0.50
CA LEU A 313 -5.87 -11.72 0.02
C LEU A 313 -4.79 -11.89 -1.05
N GLY A 314 -4.59 -10.87 -1.89
CA GLY A 314 -3.49 -10.84 -2.85
C GLY A 314 -2.12 -10.77 -2.20
N GLY A 315 -2.00 -10.09 -1.07
CA GLY A 315 -0.80 -10.14 -0.24
C GLY A 315 -0.50 -11.54 0.28
N ILE A 316 -1.53 -12.30 0.69
CA ILE A 316 -1.40 -13.70 1.11
C ILE A 316 -0.97 -14.58 -0.07
N ALA A 317 -1.64 -14.48 -1.22
CA ALA A 317 -1.29 -15.23 -2.42
C ALA A 317 0.17 -14.96 -2.87
N TYR A 318 0.61 -13.70 -2.76
CA TYR A 318 2.01 -13.33 -3.02
C TYR A 318 2.98 -14.02 -2.05
N ILE A 319 2.66 -14.07 -0.75
CA ILE A 319 3.49 -14.75 0.26
C ILE A 319 3.57 -16.25 -0.02
N GLU A 320 2.44 -16.89 -0.26
CA GLU A 320 2.39 -18.33 -0.58
C GLU A 320 3.28 -18.64 -1.77
N ARG A 321 3.21 -17.82 -2.82
CA ARG A 321 4.06 -18.00 -4.00
C ARG A 321 5.55 -17.78 -3.74
N LEU A 322 5.90 -16.84 -2.85
CA LEU A 322 7.28 -16.67 -2.41
C LEU A 322 7.80 -17.89 -1.65
N LEU A 323 6.95 -18.48 -0.79
CA LEU A 323 7.28 -19.68 -0.04
C LEU A 323 7.46 -20.89 -0.98
N ASP A 324 6.55 -21.08 -1.94
CA ASP A 324 6.67 -22.13 -2.95
C ASP A 324 7.97 -22.03 -3.77
N LYS A 325 8.36 -20.80 -4.13
CA LYS A 325 9.65 -20.59 -4.83
C LYS A 325 10.86 -20.87 -3.95
N GLN A 326 10.75 -20.69 -2.63
CA GLN A 326 11.82 -21.00 -1.68
C GLN A 326 11.93 -22.52 -1.42
N GLU A 327 10.85 -23.28 -1.57
CA GLU A 327 10.84 -24.74 -1.41
C GLU A 327 11.34 -25.48 -2.67
N GLN A 328 11.43 -24.83 -3.82
CA GLN A 328 12.04 -25.43 -5.02
C GLN A 328 13.57 -25.41 -4.89
N PRO A 329 14.28 -26.54 -4.99
CA PRO A 329 15.71 -26.53 -4.96
C PRO A 329 16.23 -25.65 -6.11
N PRO A 330 17.30 -24.88 -5.89
CA PRO A 330 17.86 -23.98 -6.90
C PRO A 330 18.21 -24.75 -8.15
N THR A 331 17.61 -24.39 -9.29
CA THR A 331 17.80 -25.05 -10.59
C THR A 331 19.08 -24.63 -11.30
N ALA A 332 19.86 -23.70 -10.72
CA ALA A 332 21.22 -23.31 -11.14
C ALA A 332 22.04 -23.01 -9.88
N GLU A 333 23.36 -23.24 -9.93
CA GLU A 333 24.27 -22.80 -8.87
C GLU A 333 24.15 -21.29 -8.71
N GLU A 334 23.51 -20.85 -7.62
CA GLU A 334 23.38 -19.42 -7.31
C GLU A 334 24.78 -18.86 -7.08
N GLN A 335 25.17 -17.88 -7.90
CA GLN A 335 26.48 -17.24 -7.72
C GLN A 335 26.45 -16.32 -6.51
N ILE A 336 27.52 -16.32 -5.73
CA ILE A 336 27.70 -15.39 -4.63
C ILE A 336 27.77 -13.96 -5.20
N GLY A 337 27.04 -13.04 -4.58
CA GLY A 337 26.94 -11.65 -5.00
C GLY A 337 28.28 -10.91 -4.98
N ILE A 338 28.32 -9.75 -5.61
CA ILE A 338 29.50 -8.89 -5.75
C ILE A 338 29.23 -7.49 -5.21
N LEU A 339 30.29 -6.81 -4.76
CA LEU A 339 30.28 -5.37 -4.52
C LEU A 339 31.09 -4.65 -5.58
N ILE A 340 30.52 -3.61 -6.17
CA ILE A 340 31.13 -2.78 -7.21
C ILE A 340 31.47 -1.41 -6.64
N CYS A 341 32.71 -1.00 -6.78
CA CYS A 341 33.20 0.32 -6.40
C CYS A 341 33.99 0.94 -7.56
N GLY A 342 33.35 1.83 -8.32
CA GLY A 342 33.95 2.35 -9.55
C GLY A 342 34.30 1.21 -10.52
N ASN A 343 35.58 1.06 -10.88
CA ASN A 343 36.06 -0.02 -11.74
C ASN A 343 36.49 -1.28 -10.95
N LYS A 344 36.42 -1.26 -9.61
CA LYS A 344 36.81 -2.39 -8.76
C LYS A 344 35.60 -3.26 -8.47
N VAL A 345 35.70 -4.56 -8.74
CA VAL A 345 34.71 -5.57 -8.39
C VAL A 345 35.26 -6.40 -7.23
N CYS A 346 34.54 -6.44 -6.12
CA CYS A 346 34.84 -7.25 -4.94
C CYS A 346 33.94 -8.48 -4.99
N GLN A 347 34.52 -9.64 -5.36
CA GLN A 347 33.82 -10.92 -5.34
C GLN A 347 33.69 -11.39 -3.90
N LEU A 348 32.46 -11.50 -3.40
CA LEU A 348 32.20 -12.01 -2.05
C LEU A 348 32.47 -13.53 -1.98
N LYS A 349 32.74 -14.02 -0.80
CA LYS A 349 32.88 -15.45 -0.48
C LYS A 349 31.92 -15.80 0.64
N GLU A 350 31.55 -17.05 0.75
CA GLU A 350 30.76 -17.56 1.90
C GLU A 350 31.49 -17.31 3.22
N GLY A 351 30.77 -16.89 4.25
CA GLY A 351 31.33 -16.41 5.52
C GLY A 351 31.56 -14.90 5.55
N VAL A 352 32.37 -14.46 6.49
CA VAL A 352 32.61 -13.04 6.74
C VAL A 352 33.60 -12.45 5.73
N ASN A 353 33.15 -11.39 5.03
CA ASN A 353 33.97 -10.57 4.14
C ASN A 353 34.24 -9.21 4.80
N THR A 354 35.48 -8.79 4.92
CA THR A 354 35.87 -7.59 5.67
C THR A 354 36.27 -6.45 4.75
N PHE A 355 35.85 -5.24 5.10
CA PHE A 355 36.04 -4.03 4.30
C PHE A 355 36.60 -2.89 5.16
N GLY A 356 37.65 -2.24 4.68
CA GLY A 356 38.25 -1.13 5.40
C GLY A 356 39.44 -0.53 4.69
N ARG A 357 40.16 0.33 5.40
CA ARG A 357 41.41 0.95 4.92
C ARG A 357 42.65 0.14 5.22
N SER A 358 42.61 -0.80 6.18
CA SER A 358 43.74 -1.65 6.50
C SER A 358 44.00 -2.65 5.38
N SER A 359 45.26 -2.93 5.09
CA SER A 359 45.69 -4.00 4.19
C SER A 359 45.39 -5.41 4.72
N GLU A 360 45.02 -5.54 5.97
CA GLU A 360 44.60 -6.78 6.61
C GLU A 360 43.16 -7.20 6.29
N GLN A 361 42.38 -6.30 5.67
CA GLN A 361 41.01 -6.59 5.27
C GLN A 361 40.95 -7.38 3.96
N ASP A 362 39.95 -8.24 3.78
CA ASP A 362 39.73 -8.96 2.52
C ASP A 362 39.67 -7.97 1.33
N PHE A 363 39.03 -6.81 1.55
CA PHE A 363 38.94 -5.74 0.58
C PHE A 363 39.38 -4.41 1.19
N SER A 364 40.55 -3.96 0.77
CA SER A 364 41.12 -2.68 1.26
C SER A 364 40.96 -1.56 0.24
N PHE A 365 40.77 -0.33 0.74
CA PHE A 365 40.52 0.88 -0.06
C PHE A 365 41.36 2.06 0.47
N SER A 366 41.98 2.82 -0.43
CA SER A 366 42.79 3.98 -0.09
C SER A 366 41.96 5.23 0.24
N ASP A 367 40.91 5.08 1.03
CA ASP A 367 40.03 6.17 1.45
C ASP A 367 40.37 6.62 2.88
N PRO A 368 40.95 7.85 3.07
CA PRO A 368 41.28 8.37 4.39
C PRO A 368 40.06 8.57 5.29
N ALA A 369 38.86 8.71 4.69
CA ALA A 369 37.62 8.83 5.41
C ALA A 369 37.04 7.47 5.84
N MET A 370 37.55 6.34 5.33
CA MET A 370 37.18 5.01 5.76
C MET A 370 37.98 4.62 7.03
N SER A 371 37.38 3.88 7.93
CA SER A 371 38.08 3.28 9.09
C SER A 371 38.99 2.13 8.67
N ARG A 372 39.97 1.73 9.52
CA ARG A 372 40.82 0.58 9.24
C ARG A 372 40.02 -0.68 9.02
N GLU A 373 39.09 -0.96 9.91
CA GLU A 373 37.98 -1.88 9.78
C GLU A 373 36.71 -1.05 9.75
N HIS A 374 35.92 -1.11 8.67
CA HIS A 374 34.76 -0.23 8.56
C HIS A 374 33.45 -0.98 8.63
N PHE A 375 33.29 -2.01 7.81
CA PHE A 375 32.12 -2.89 7.83
C PHE A 375 32.49 -4.29 7.38
N THR A 376 31.60 -5.24 7.67
CA THR A 376 31.67 -6.61 7.18
C THR A 376 30.39 -6.96 6.41
N ILE A 377 30.50 -7.93 5.52
CA ILE A 377 29.35 -8.62 4.92
C ILE A 377 29.48 -10.09 5.23
N ASP A 378 28.57 -10.60 6.05
CA ASP A 378 28.46 -12.04 6.31
C ASP A 378 27.54 -12.65 5.24
N VAL A 379 28.06 -13.61 4.50
CA VAL A 379 27.38 -14.36 3.44
C VAL A 379 27.11 -15.76 3.97
N SER A 380 25.85 -16.07 4.17
CA SER A 380 25.43 -17.38 4.67
C SER A 380 24.30 -17.95 3.80
N ARG A 381 24.10 -19.26 3.86
CA ARG A 381 22.94 -19.90 3.22
C ARG A 381 21.81 -20.00 4.23
N ASN A 382 20.61 -19.60 3.82
CA ASN A 382 19.41 -19.83 4.60
C ASN A 382 18.95 -21.30 4.53
N SER A 383 17.87 -21.61 5.24
CA SER A 383 17.30 -22.97 5.29
C SER A 383 16.83 -23.49 3.92
N SER A 384 16.60 -22.59 2.96
CA SER A 384 16.22 -22.90 1.58
C SER A 384 17.41 -22.98 0.60
N GLY A 385 18.65 -22.85 1.09
CA GLY A 385 19.88 -22.95 0.31
C GLY A 385 20.28 -21.67 -0.43
N HIS A 386 19.51 -20.58 -0.34
CA HIS A 386 19.84 -19.29 -0.95
C HIS A 386 20.82 -18.47 -0.12
N TYR A 387 21.66 -17.68 -0.79
CA TYR A 387 22.58 -16.78 -0.11
C TYR A 387 21.86 -15.57 0.50
N GLU A 388 22.11 -15.32 1.76
CA GLU A 388 21.76 -14.12 2.51
C GLU A 388 23.00 -13.31 2.81
N TYR A 389 22.85 -11.98 2.83
CA TYR A 389 23.95 -11.04 2.96
C TYR A 389 23.63 -10.06 4.08
N LEU A 390 24.40 -10.12 5.17
CA LEU A 390 24.20 -9.27 6.33
C LEU A 390 25.37 -8.29 6.45
N VAL A 391 25.12 -7.00 6.18
CA VAL A 391 26.13 -5.97 6.42
C VAL A 391 26.13 -5.54 7.89
N THR A 392 27.30 -5.47 8.50
CA THR A 392 27.48 -5.05 9.89
C THR A 392 28.54 -3.95 9.96
N THR A 393 28.25 -2.82 10.64
CA THR A 393 29.27 -1.78 10.87
C THR A 393 30.25 -2.21 11.95
N MET A 394 31.53 -2.03 11.68
CA MET A 394 32.62 -2.29 12.59
C MET A 394 33.27 -0.99 13.12
N SER A 395 32.97 0.13 12.44
CA SER A 395 33.58 1.41 12.78
C SER A 395 32.94 2.03 14.03
N GLN A 396 33.75 2.35 15.02
CA GLN A 396 33.35 3.07 16.24
C GLN A 396 33.21 4.60 16.01
N LYS A 397 33.79 5.14 14.94
CA LYS A 397 33.91 6.60 14.75
C LYS A 397 33.13 7.13 13.54
N LYS A 398 32.80 6.25 12.60
CA LYS A 398 32.20 6.64 11.32
C LYS A 398 31.04 5.71 10.97
N ALA A 399 29.96 6.26 10.49
CA ALA A 399 28.80 5.49 10.07
C ALA A 399 29.04 4.76 8.75
N THR A 400 28.44 3.58 8.62
CA THR A 400 28.20 2.92 7.34
C THR A 400 26.79 3.29 6.89
N ILE A 401 26.64 3.90 5.73
CA ILE A 401 25.34 4.39 5.24
C ILE A 401 24.83 3.43 4.17
N ILE A 402 23.61 2.96 4.34
CA ILE A 402 22.95 2.06 3.40
C ILE A 402 21.88 2.83 2.65
N ASN A 403 21.87 2.70 1.32
CA ASN A 403 20.91 3.35 0.43
C ASN A 403 20.77 4.87 0.68
N ASP A 404 21.89 5.54 1.00
CA ASP A 404 22.00 6.97 1.29
C ASP A 404 21.19 7.48 2.51
N ARG A 405 20.59 6.60 3.30
CA ARG A 405 19.62 6.98 4.34
C ARG A 405 19.84 6.31 5.69
N LEU A 406 20.09 5.02 5.70
CA LEU A 406 20.23 4.28 6.94
C LEU A 406 21.68 4.27 7.41
N ALA A 407 21.98 4.99 8.50
CA ALA A 407 23.31 4.99 9.12
C ALA A 407 23.43 3.86 10.14
N LEU A 408 24.28 2.86 9.85
CA LEU A 408 24.73 1.89 10.83
C LEU A 408 25.82 2.55 11.68
N ASN A 409 25.61 2.71 12.99
CA ASN A 409 26.55 3.39 13.87
C ASN A 409 26.55 2.76 15.26
N LEU A 410 27.74 2.36 15.72
CA LEU A 410 27.93 1.74 17.04
C LEU A 410 27.79 2.70 18.22
N ASN A 411 27.95 4.01 17.98
CA ASN A 411 27.95 5.04 19.02
C ASN A 411 26.62 5.78 19.18
N VAL A 412 25.65 5.51 18.32
CA VAL A 412 24.32 6.13 18.42
C VAL A 412 23.40 5.13 19.13
N PRO A 413 22.85 5.47 20.31
CA PRO A 413 21.86 4.65 20.97
C PRO A 413 20.68 4.36 20.02
N PHE A 414 20.28 3.09 19.92
CA PHE A 414 19.19 2.60 19.07
C PHE A 414 19.45 2.62 17.56
N ALA A 415 20.61 3.04 17.06
CA ALA A 415 20.96 2.85 15.65
C ALA A 415 21.15 1.35 15.35
N PRO A 416 20.67 0.85 14.21
CA PRO A 416 20.89 -0.54 13.81
C PRO A 416 22.39 -0.79 13.64
N ARG A 417 22.85 -1.98 14.05
CA ARG A 417 24.26 -2.39 13.90
C ARG A 417 24.48 -3.19 12.63
N ASN A 418 23.44 -3.81 12.14
CA ASN A 418 23.46 -4.64 10.94
C ASN A 418 22.15 -4.53 10.15
N ILE A 419 22.20 -4.88 8.88
CA ILE A 419 21.04 -4.95 7.99
C ILE A 419 21.28 -5.95 6.87
N ALA A 420 20.23 -6.65 6.44
CA ALA A 420 20.27 -7.50 5.26
C ALA A 420 20.38 -6.67 3.98
N LEU A 421 21.28 -7.07 3.06
CA LEU A 421 21.42 -6.45 1.74
C LEU A 421 20.48 -7.12 0.76
N VAL A 422 19.86 -6.29 -0.07
CA VAL A 422 19.08 -6.71 -1.24
C VAL A 422 19.82 -6.31 -2.52
N ASP A 423 19.51 -6.98 -3.63
CA ASP A 423 20.09 -6.64 -4.92
C ASP A 423 19.88 -5.15 -5.26
N GLY A 424 20.92 -4.53 -5.80
CA GLY A 424 20.94 -3.09 -6.11
C GLY A 424 21.21 -2.18 -4.91
N ALA A 425 21.35 -2.69 -3.67
CA ALA A 425 21.65 -1.87 -2.49
C ALA A 425 22.96 -1.11 -2.64
N THR A 426 23.01 0.12 -2.08
CA THR A 426 24.24 0.91 -2.02
C THR A 426 24.76 0.96 -0.58
N ILE A 427 26.09 0.90 -0.43
CA ILE A 427 26.80 1.05 0.86
C ILE A 427 27.77 2.21 0.71
N GLN A 428 27.76 3.15 1.63
CA GLN A 428 28.75 4.21 1.72
C GLN A 428 29.56 4.10 2.98
N ALA A 429 30.88 4.07 2.84
CA ALA A 429 31.86 3.99 3.93
C ALA A 429 32.95 5.05 3.69
N GLY A 430 32.93 6.12 4.49
CA GLY A 430 33.73 7.30 4.20
C GLY A 430 33.21 8.04 2.96
N VAL A 431 34.09 8.32 1.99
CA VAL A 431 33.71 8.84 0.67
C VAL A 431 33.53 7.75 -0.37
N THR A 432 33.89 6.51 -0.04
CA THR A 432 33.78 5.35 -0.94
C THR A 432 32.35 4.84 -0.95
N ARG A 433 31.82 4.64 -2.18
CA ARG A 433 30.48 4.10 -2.40
C ARG A 433 30.56 2.79 -3.17
N PHE A 434 29.76 1.84 -2.72
CA PHE A 434 29.64 0.50 -3.28
C PHE A 434 28.22 0.27 -3.75
N GLN A 435 28.08 -0.52 -4.81
CA GLN A 435 26.80 -1.08 -5.25
C GLN A 435 26.85 -2.60 -5.08
N PHE A 436 25.90 -3.15 -4.36
CA PHE A 436 25.73 -4.59 -4.24
C PHE A 436 24.93 -5.13 -5.43
N LYS A 437 25.39 -6.26 -5.98
CA LYS A 437 24.68 -7.05 -6.99
C LYS A 437 24.70 -8.51 -6.60
N LYS A 438 23.52 -9.09 -6.62
CA LYS A 438 23.28 -10.53 -6.38
C LYS A 438 23.36 -11.33 -7.67
#